data_def363c1c90c871fe62b45afcd87f35f
#
_entry.id   def363c1c90c871fe62b45afcd87f35f
#
_cell.length_a   1.000
_cell.length_b   1.000
_cell.length_c   1.000
_cell.angle_alpha   90.00
_cell.angle_beta   90.00
_cell.angle_gamma   90.00
#
_symmetry.space_group_name_H-M   'P 1'
#
loop_
_entity.id
_entity.type
_entity.pdbx_description
1 polymer ?
#
loop_
_entity_poly.entity_id
_entity_poly.type
_entity_poly.pdbx_seq_one_letter_code
_entity_poly.pdbx_strand_id
1 'polypeptide(L)'
;MEGSILPIAVAHGEGKAQFKDDKVLKNAIKANIISLKYVDNYNKGTLRYPFNPNGSELGITGLNSTDGRISIMMPHPERVFRTDQNSWHPKNWNDFGPWYRMFANANKFFT
;
A
#
# COMPACT_ATOMS: atom_id res chain seq x y z
N MET A 1 6.36 -9.26 3.05
CA MET A 1 6.54 -7.82 2.71
C MET A 1 6.29 -6.88 3.89
N GLU A 2 5.90 -7.40 5.02
CA GLU A 2 5.68 -6.58 6.22
C GLU A 2 6.92 -5.73 6.53
N GLY A 3 6.71 -4.45 6.85
CA GLY A 3 7.78 -3.50 7.12
C GLY A 3 8.46 -2.90 5.89
N SER A 4 8.09 -3.33 4.68
CA SER A 4 8.67 -2.77 3.46
C SER A 4 8.20 -1.34 3.23
N ILE A 5 9.11 -0.49 2.75
CA ILE A 5 8.83 0.89 2.34
C ILE A 5 9.22 1.00 0.87
N LEU A 6 8.24 1.20 0.00
CA LEU A 6 8.43 1.13 -1.44
C LEU A 6 7.68 2.25 -2.16
N PRO A 7 8.23 2.77 -3.27
CA PRO A 7 7.47 3.67 -4.12
C PRO A 7 6.33 2.93 -4.80
N ILE A 8 5.23 3.63 -5.08
CA ILE A 8 4.06 3.04 -5.73
C ILE A 8 3.34 4.05 -6.62
N ALA A 9 2.77 3.56 -7.71
CA ALA A 9 1.97 4.37 -8.61
C ALA A 9 0.58 4.65 -8.01
N VAL A 10 0.15 5.90 -8.08
CA VAL A 10 -1.17 6.36 -7.66
C VAL A 10 -1.85 7.07 -8.82
N ALA A 11 -3.06 6.64 -9.16
CA ALA A 11 -3.83 7.22 -10.26
C ALA A 11 -5.33 7.06 -9.98
N HIS A 12 -5.83 7.80 -8.99
CA HIS A 12 -7.24 7.77 -8.63
C HIS A 12 -7.74 9.18 -8.35
N GLY A 13 -8.96 9.47 -8.81
CA GLY A 13 -9.57 10.79 -8.64
C GLY A 13 -10.20 11.00 -7.27
N GLU A 14 -10.88 10.00 -6.75
CA GLU A 14 -11.68 10.11 -5.53
C GLU A 14 -11.37 9.06 -4.46
N GLY A 15 -10.45 8.17 -4.72
CA GLY A 15 -10.10 7.10 -3.79
C GLY A 15 -9.42 7.64 -2.54
N LYS A 16 -10.15 7.71 -1.46
CA LYS A 16 -9.68 8.23 -0.19
C LYS A 16 -10.24 7.37 0.94
N ALA A 17 -9.36 6.85 1.80
CA ALA A 17 -9.81 6.10 2.96
C ALA A 17 -10.43 7.06 3.99
N GLN A 18 -11.68 6.81 4.31
CA GLN A 18 -12.41 7.54 5.33
C GLN A 18 -13.13 6.55 6.24
N PHE A 19 -13.18 6.88 7.52
CA PHE A 19 -13.86 6.06 8.52
C PHE A 19 -15.05 6.85 9.06
N LYS A 20 -16.15 6.13 9.33
CA LYS A 20 -17.39 6.73 9.81
C LYS A 20 -17.17 7.59 11.07
N ASP A 21 -16.35 7.07 11.99
CA ASP A 21 -15.97 7.75 13.22
C ASP A 21 -14.65 7.18 13.78
N ASP A 22 -14.14 7.77 14.84
CA ASP A 22 -12.89 7.33 15.47
C ASP A 22 -12.97 5.93 16.05
N LYS A 23 -14.14 5.49 16.49
CA LYS A 23 -14.33 4.14 17.02
C LYS A 23 -14.11 3.08 15.94
N VAL A 24 -14.66 3.29 14.74
CA VAL A 24 -14.46 2.39 13.59
C VAL A 24 -12.99 2.35 13.20
N LEU A 25 -12.32 3.50 13.16
CA LEU A 25 -10.89 3.59 12.86
C LEU A 25 -10.06 2.82 13.89
N LYS A 26 -10.31 3.03 15.18
CA LYS A 26 -9.61 2.33 16.26
C LYS A 26 -9.82 0.82 16.21
N ASN A 27 -11.04 0.38 15.89
CA ASN A 27 -11.34 -1.03 15.74
C ASN A 27 -10.58 -1.65 14.57
N ALA A 28 -10.44 -0.94 13.45
CA ALA A 28 -9.67 -1.40 12.29
C ALA A 28 -8.19 -1.55 12.65
N ILE A 29 -7.61 -0.60 13.38
CA ILE A 29 -6.23 -0.66 13.84
C ILE A 29 -6.04 -1.85 14.79
N LYS A 30 -6.94 -2.02 15.76
CA LYS A 30 -6.88 -3.11 16.74
C LYS A 30 -7.02 -4.49 16.08
N ALA A 31 -7.84 -4.61 15.05
CA ALA A 31 -8.03 -5.85 14.30
C ALA A 31 -6.85 -6.16 13.37
N ASN A 32 -5.89 -5.25 13.23
CA ASN A 32 -4.70 -5.41 12.40
C ASN A 32 -5.04 -5.71 10.92
N ILE A 33 -6.05 -5.04 10.40
CA ILE A 33 -6.49 -5.21 9.00
C ILE A 33 -5.92 -4.17 8.04
N ILE A 34 -5.15 -3.21 8.54
CA ILE A 34 -4.53 -2.18 7.72
C ILE A 34 -3.27 -2.76 7.08
N SER A 35 -3.26 -2.83 5.74
CA SER A 35 -2.17 -3.45 4.99
C SER A 35 -1.16 -2.46 4.42
N LEU A 36 -1.61 -1.27 4.02
CA LEU A 36 -0.76 -0.27 3.40
C LEU A 36 -1.03 1.11 3.98
N LYS A 37 0.05 1.89 4.13
CA LYS A 37 -0.01 3.30 4.52
C LYS A 37 0.93 4.13 3.67
N TYR A 38 0.52 5.34 3.35
CA TYR A 38 1.44 6.36 2.85
C TYR A 38 2.29 6.85 4.01
N VAL A 39 3.59 6.92 3.81
CA VAL A 39 4.54 7.37 4.84
C VAL A 39 5.43 8.47 4.28
N ASP A 40 5.94 9.31 5.18
CA ASP A 40 6.95 10.32 4.84
C ASP A 40 8.36 9.71 4.85
N ASN A 41 9.37 10.56 4.64
CA ASN A 41 10.78 10.13 4.63
C ASN A 41 11.27 9.57 5.97
N TYR A 42 10.50 9.76 7.04
CA TYR A 42 10.81 9.25 8.38
C TYR A 42 10.00 8.00 8.73
N ASN A 43 9.36 7.37 7.74
CA ASN A 43 8.52 6.19 7.90
C ASN A 43 7.32 6.42 8.82
N LYS A 44 6.73 7.60 8.75
CA LYS A 44 5.53 7.95 9.53
C LYS A 44 4.35 8.18 8.62
N GLY A 45 3.19 7.64 9.01
CA GLY A 45 1.92 7.93 8.33
C GLY A 45 1.70 9.45 8.29
N THR A 46 1.25 9.95 7.15
CA THR A 46 1.20 11.39 6.92
C THR A 46 -0.03 11.79 6.11
N LEU A 47 -0.47 13.04 6.29
CA LEU A 47 -1.47 13.68 5.43
C LEU A 47 -0.83 14.66 4.44
N ARG A 48 0.49 14.82 4.51
CA ARG A 48 1.22 15.82 3.72
C ARG A 48 1.44 15.38 2.28
N TYR A 49 1.02 16.21 1.33
CA TYR A 49 1.35 16.04 -0.09
C TYR A 49 2.86 16.30 -0.31
N PRO A 50 3.57 15.57 -1.16
CA PRO A 50 3.11 14.49 -2.04
C PRO A 50 3.12 13.08 -1.41
N PHE A 51 3.54 12.93 -0.18
CA PHE A 51 3.65 11.62 0.49
C PHE A 51 2.29 10.95 0.67
N ASN A 52 1.24 11.74 0.91
CA ASN A 52 -0.15 11.28 0.92
C ASN A 52 -0.91 12.07 -0.16
N PRO A 53 -1.10 11.49 -1.35
CA PRO A 53 -1.60 12.25 -2.49
C PRO A 53 -3.08 12.62 -2.42
N ASN A 54 -3.87 11.97 -1.59
CA ASN A 54 -5.31 12.17 -1.53
C ASN A 54 -5.88 12.49 -0.15
N GLY A 55 -5.02 12.62 0.87
CA GLY A 55 -5.46 12.97 2.23
C GLY A 55 -6.15 11.84 2.99
N SER A 56 -5.87 10.58 2.67
CA SER A 56 -6.42 9.43 3.42
C SER A 56 -6.05 9.51 4.89
N GLU A 57 -7.00 9.17 5.79
CA GLU A 57 -6.81 9.22 7.24
C GLU A 57 -5.61 8.37 7.68
N LEU A 58 -4.72 8.95 8.48
CA LEU A 58 -3.48 8.34 8.98
C LEU A 58 -2.60 7.75 7.86
N GLY A 59 -2.81 8.18 6.62
CA GLY A 59 -2.11 7.64 5.47
C GLY A 59 -2.62 6.26 5.02
N ILE A 60 -3.70 5.76 5.59
CA ILE A 60 -4.23 4.42 5.31
C ILE A 60 -4.69 4.35 3.86
N THR A 61 -4.21 3.36 3.11
CA THR A 61 -4.54 3.21 1.70
C THR A 61 -4.71 1.75 1.26
N GLY A 62 -4.65 0.81 2.17
CA GLY A 62 -4.94 -0.60 1.92
C GLY A 62 -5.51 -1.29 3.14
N LEU A 63 -6.46 -2.18 2.93
CA LEU A 63 -7.12 -2.95 3.98
C LEU A 63 -7.24 -4.41 3.57
N ASN A 64 -7.17 -5.30 4.55
CA ASN A 64 -7.41 -6.73 4.36
C ASN A 64 -8.63 -7.18 5.14
N SER A 65 -9.25 -8.28 4.71
CA SER A 65 -10.18 -9.01 5.56
C SER A 65 -9.42 -9.68 6.72
N THR A 66 -10.14 -10.04 7.78
CA THR A 66 -9.53 -10.64 8.96
C THR A 66 -8.86 -11.98 8.67
N ASP A 67 -9.36 -12.74 7.68
CA ASP A 67 -8.77 -14.01 7.24
C ASP A 67 -7.68 -13.84 6.18
N GLY A 68 -7.40 -12.62 5.75
CA GLY A 68 -6.36 -12.31 4.76
C GLY A 68 -6.68 -12.69 3.32
N ARG A 69 -7.90 -13.13 3.03
CA ARG A 69 -8.28 -13.60 1.69
C ARG A 69 -8.73 -12.49 0.76
N ILE A 70 -9.12 -11.35 1.30
CA ILE A 70 -9.57 -10.19 0.54
C ILE A 70 -8.66 -9.02 0.90
N SER A 71 -8.12 -8.38 -0.13
CA SER A 71 -7.29 -7.18 0.03
C SER A 71 -7.80 -6.11 -0.93
N ILE A 72 -7.98 -4.91 -0.41
CA ILE A 72 -8.33 -3.74 -1.22
C ILE A 72 -7.29 -2.67 -1.02
N MET A 73 -6.98 -1.95 -2.07
CA MET A 73 -5.99 -0.87 -2.02
C MET A 73 -6.24 0.15 -3.13
N MET A 74 -5.83 1.39 -2.88
CA MET A 74 -5.95 2.46 -3.89
C MET A 74 -4.73 2.55 -4.81
N PRO A 75 -3.48 2.37 -4.34
CA PRO A 75 -2.32 2.35 -5.23
C PRO A 75 -2.34 1.19 -6.21
N HIS A 76 -1.50 1.30 -7.24
CA HIS A 76 -1.43 0.37 -8.36
C HIS A 76 -0.10 -0.38 -8.42
N PRO A 77 0.10 -1.44 -7.63
CA PRO A 77 1.35 -2.21 -7.69
C PRO A 77 1.59 -2.87 -9.06
N GLU A 78 0.52 -3.16 -9.83
CA GLU A 78 0.63 -3.70 -11.18
C GLU A 78 1.31 -2.75 -12.16
N ARG A 79 1.41 -1.48 -11.82
CA ARG A 79 2.09 -0.46 -12.65
C ARG A 79 3.56 -0.30 -12.30
N VAL A 80 4.05 -0.96 -11.25
CA VAL A 80 5.43 -0.84 -10.77
C VAL A 80 6.04 -2.19 -10.36
N PHE A 81 5.45 -3.32 -10.77
CA PHE A 81 6.02 -4.64 -10.42
C PHE A 81 7.21 -5.02 -11.30
N ARG A 82 7.33 -4.47 -12.50
CA ARG A 82 8.49 -4.63 -13.34
C ARG A 82 9.47 -3.50 -13.10
N THR A 83 10.74 -3.82 -13.15
CA THR A 83 11.81 -2.84 -12.91
C THR A 83 11.72 -1.64 -13.86
N ASP A 84 11.45 -1.90 -15.14
CA ASP A 84 11.38 -0.86 -16.17
C ASP A 84 10.15 0.06 -16.08
N GLN A 85 9.18 -0.28 -15.23
CA GLN A 85 8.02 0.58 -14.98
C GLN A 85 8.32 1.70 -13.96
N ASN A 86 9.47 1.65 -13.30
CA ASN A 86 9.89 2.66 -12.34
C ASN A 86 10.75 3.70 -13.05
N SER A 87 10.51 4.99 -12.77
CA SER A 87 11.30 6.09 -13.34
C SER A 87 12.74 6.07 -12.84
N TRP A 88 12.96 5.52 -11.67
CA TRP A 88 14.28 5.25 -11.12
C TRP A 88 14.22 3.95 -10.30
N HIS A 89 15.30 3.18 -10.34
CA HIS A 89 15.44 1.96 -9.55
C HIS A 89 16.90 1.69 -9.24
N PRO A 90 17.21 0.97 -8.13
CA PRO A 90 18.56 0.49 -7.86
C PRO A 90 19.06 -0.43 -8.97
N LYS A 91 20.37 -0.38 -9.24
CA LYS A 91 21.00 -1.19 -10.31
C LYS A 91 20.91 -2.70 -10.06
N ASN A 92 20.74 -3.13 -8.82
CA ASN A 92 20.67 -4.54 -8.46
C ASN A 92 19.28 -5.16 -8.68
N TRP A 93 18.28 -4.37 -9.07
CA TRP A 93 17.00 -4.93 -9.46
C TRP A 93 17.13 -5.62 -10.83
N ASN A 94 16.59 -6.85 -10.90
CA ASN A 94 16.49 -7.60 -12.15
C ASN A 94 15.27 -7.14 -12.96
N ASP A 95 14.60 -8.03 -13.68
CA ASP A 95 13.43 -7.69 -14.49
C ASP A 95 12.23 -7.26 -13.65
N PHE A 96 12.16 -7.72 -12.39
CA PHE A 96 11.04 -7.45 -11.49
C PHE A 96 11.51 -6.65 -10.28
N GLY A 97 10.74 -5.61 -9.93
CA GLY A 97 10.95 -4.83 -8.73
C GLY A 97 10.29 -5.47 -7.49
N PRO A 98 10.40 -4.82 -6.33
CA PRO A 98 9.91 -5.38 -5.06
C PRO A 98 8.41 -5.70 -5.04
N TRP A 99 7.58 -4.95 -5.75
CA TRP A 99 6.13 -5.17 -5.79
C TRP A 99 5.72 -6.47 -6.46
N TYR A 100 6.61 -7.07 -7.28
CA TYR A 100 6.37 -8.42 -7.82
C TYR A 100 6.13 -9.45 -6.70
N ARG A 101 6.77 -9.28 -5.56
CA ARG A 101 6.63 -10.18 -4.41
C ARG A 101 5.19 -10.28 -3.93
N MET A 102 4.41 -9.20 -4.00
CA MET A 102 3.00 -9.23 -3.61
C MET A 102 2.21 -10.23 -4.45
N PHE A 103 2.42 -10.22 -5.77
CA PHE A 103 1.73 -11.14 -6.68
C PHE A 103 2.23 -12.57 -6.52
N ALA A 104 3.53 -12.76 -6.32
CA ALA A 104 4.11 -14.08 -6.06
C ALA A 104 3.58 -14.67 -4.74
N ASN A 105 3.45 -13.86 -3.70
CA ASN A 105 2.88 -14.28 -2.42
C ASN A 105 1.41 -14.68 -2.55
N ALA A 106 0.62 -13.91 -3.31
CA ALA A 106 -0.78 -14.23 -3.57
C ALA A 106 -0.92 -15.56 -4.29
N ASN A 107 -0.12 -15.79 -5.32
CA ASN A 107 -0.11 -17.06 -6.04
C ASN A 107 0.21 -18.22 -5.10
N LYS A 108 1.23 -18.07 -4.27
CA LYS A 108 1.64 -19.09 -3.31
C LYS A 108 0.57 -19.40 -2.26
N PHE A 109 -0.18 -18.37 -1.85
CA PHE A 109 -1.24 -18.53 -0.84
C PHE A 109 -2.35 -19.47 -1.33
N PHE A 110 -2.68 -19.43 -2.63
CA PHE A 110 -3.75 -20.23 -3.21
C PHE A 110 -3.28 -21.54 -3.85
N THR A 111 -2.02 -21.83 -3.82
CA THR A 111 -1.47 -23.11 -4.29
C THR A 111 -0.91 -23.91 -3.13
#